data_9e09aeba19a6e644fe4f2d3d48dfc541
#
_entry.id   9e09aeba19a6e644fe4f2d3d48dfc541
#
_cell.length_a   1.000
_cell.length_b   1.000
_cell.length_c   1.000
_cell.angle_alpha   90.00
_cell.angle_beta   90.00
_cell.angle_gamma   90.00
#
_symmetry.space_group_name_H-M   'P 1'
#
loop_
_entity.id
_entity.type
_entity.pdbx_description
1 polymer ?
#
loop_
_entity_poly.entity_id
_entity_poly.type
_entity_poly.pdbx_seq_one_letter_code
_entity_poly.pdbx_strand_id
1 'polypeptide(L)'
;ELPEMVYNSNAIENSTLTLEDTEDILIHNMIRTDHEIREIYEAKNLAKAIEYLDNNPDEPFTAELILKLHKILLTDINDDAAGRFRSGDEWVRVGTHIGANPDFVNELIYDLVKDYNNNKESYFIEKIAHFHAEFENIHPFIDGNGRIGRLLLNRQLKMEGLPPIIIANKT
;
A
#
# COMPACT_ATOMS: atom_id res chain seq x y z
N GLU A 1 -15.06 -5.76 -8.30
CA GLU A 1 -14.04 -4.69 -8.25
C GLU A 1 -13.04 -4.89 -7.10
N LEU A 2 -13.51 -5.12 -5.84
CA LEU A 2 -12.60 -5.36 -4.71
C LEU A 2 -11.67 -6.57 -4.95
N PRO A 3 -12.14 -7.76 -5.35
CA PRO A 3 -11.25 -8.88 -5.63
C PRO A 3 -10.23 -8.59 -6.73
N GLU A 4 -10.63 -7.86 -7.76
CA GLU A 4 -9.76 -7.49 -8.87
C GLU A 4 -8.65 -6.51 -8.43
N MET A 5 -8.97 -5.54 -7.59
CA MET A 5 -7.98 -4.62 -7.00
C MET A 5 -6.97 -5.39 -6.14
N VAL A 6 -7.45 -6.26 -5.28
CA VAL A 6 -6.61 -7.08 -4.40
C VAL A 6 -5.72 -8.02 -5.22
N TYR A 7 -6.30 -8.73 -6.18
CA TYR A 7 -5.58 -9.64 -7.06
C TYR A 7 -4.42 -8.93 -7.77
N ASN A 8 -4.69 -7.85 -8.49
CA ASN A 8 -3.64 -7.16 -9.25
C ASN A 8 -2.54 -6.61 -8.35
N SER A 9 -2.90 -5.99 -7.23
CA SER A 9 -1.93 -5.41 -6.31
C SER A 9 -1.01 -6.47 -5.68
N ASN A 10 -1.53 -7.63 -5.31
CA ASN A 10 -0.74 -8.73 -4.77
C ASN A 10 0.07 -9.45 -5.86
N ALA A 11 -0.48 -9.59 -7.07
CA ALA A 11 0.22 -10.24 -8.18
C ALA A 11 1.47 -9.47 -8.61
N ILE A 12 1.45 -8.14 -8.55
CA ILE A 12 2.65 -7.30 -8.77
C ILE A 12 3.75 -7.64 -7.76
N GLU A 13 3.37 -8.02 -6.54
CA GLU A 13 4.29 -8.42 -5.46
C GLU A 13 4.54 -9.95 -5.45
N ASN A 14 4.35 -10.61 -6.58
CA ASN A 14 4.61 -12.03 -6.80
C ASN A 14 3.70 -13.03 -6.06
N SER A 15 2.50 -12.63 -5.65
CA SER A 15 1.51 -13.60 -5.17
C SER A 15 1.14 -14.57 -6.28
N THR A 16 0.97 -15.84 -5.93
CA THR A 16 0.56 -16.90 -6.86
C THR A 16 -0.95 -17.10 -6.93
N LEU A 17 -1.72 -16.37 -6.10
CA LEU A 17 -3.18 -16.40 -6.14
C LEU A 17 -3.69 -15.90 -7.50
N THR A 18 -4.65 -16.63 -8.06
CA THR A 18 -5.38 -16.17 -9.25
C THR A 18 -6.52 -15.23 -8.86
N LEU A 19 -7.14 -14.57 -9.85
CA LEU A 19 -8.34 -13.77 -9.59
C LEU A 19 -9.46 -14.64 -8.98
N GLU A 20 -9.65 -15.86 -9.51
CA GLU A 20 -10.65 -16.81 -9.00
C GLU A 20 -10.37 -17.20 -7.54
N ASP A 21 -9.10 -17.51 -7.21
CA ASP A 21 -8.70 -17.78 -5.82
C ASP A 21 -9.01 -16.59 -4.91
N THR A 22 -8.73 -15.39 -5.36
CA THR A 22 -8.98 -14.15 -4.61
C THR A 22 -10.47 -13.93 -4.39
N GLU A 23 -11.31 -14.16 -5.41
CA GLU A 23 -12.75 -14.11 -5.30
C GLU A 23 -13.28 -15.15 -4.30
N ASP A 24 -12.79 -16.39 -4.37
CA ASP A 24 -13.17 -17.43 -3.43
C ASP A 24 -12.83 -17.06 -1.99
N ILE A 25 -11.66 -16.52 -1.74
CA ILE A 25 -11.24 -16.09 -0.40
C ILE A 25 -12.10 -14.93 0.11
N LEU A 26 -12.28 -13.89 -0.70
CA LEU A 26 -12.89 -12.64 -0.25
C LEU A 26 -14.42 -12.68 -0.24
N ILE A 27 -15.04 -13.37 -1.20
CA ILE A 27 -16.48 -13.39 -1.37
C ILE A 27 -17.07 -14.63 -0.73
N HIS A 28 -16.49 -15.80 -0.97
CA HIS A 28 -17.03 -17.09 -0.55
C HIS A 28 -16.41 -17.61 0.75
N ASN A 29 -15.38 -16.97 1.26
CA ASN A 29 -14.61 -17.40 2.44
C ASN A 29 -14.12 -18.86 2.31
N MET A 30 -13.65 -19.22 1.13
CA MET A 30 -13.22 -20.56 0.75
C MET A 30 -11.84 -20.54 0.13
N ILE A 31 -11.11 -21.64 0.30
CA ILE A 31 -9.81 -21.90 -0.33
C ILE A 31 -9.97 -23.21 -1.09
N ARG A 32 -9.81 -23.17 -2.41
CA ARG A 32 -10.02 -24.34 -3.28
C ARG A 32 -8.73 -24.96 -3.80
N THR A 33 -7.63 -24.24 -3.69
CA THR A 33 -6.30 -24.65 -4.18
C THR A 33 -5.27 -24.58 -3.07
N ASP A 34 -4.14 -25.28 -3.24
CA ASP A 34 -3.06 -25.25 -2.28
C ASP A 34 -2.25 -23.96 -2.43
N HIS A 35 -2.25 -23.14 -1.37
CA HIS A 35 -1.48 -21.90 -1.29
C HIS A 35 -0.83 -21.77 0.08
N GLU A 36 0.20 -20.93 0.17
CA GLU A 36 0.79 -20.57 1.45
C GLU A 36 -0.23 -19.74 2.26
N ILE A 37 -0.32 -20.01 3.55
CA ILE A 37 -1.19 -19.25 4.47
C ILE A 37 -0.92 -17.75 4.38
N ARG A 38 0.34 -17.36 4.20
CA ARG A 38 0.75 -15.97 4.03
C ARG A 38 -0.01 -15.28 2.89
N GLU A 39 -0.13 -15.92 1.74
CA GLU A 39 -0.82 -15.33 0.57
C GLU A 39 -2.31 -15.10 0.84
N ILE A 40 -2.94 -15.98 1.62
CA ILE A 40 -4.33 -15.84 2.05
C ILE A 40 -4.48 -14.62 2.95
N TYR A 41 -3.59 -14.45 3.93
CA TYR A 41 -3.57 -13.26 4.79
C TYR A 41 -3.28 -11.99 3.99
N GLU A 42 -2.38 -12.04 3.03
CA GLU A 42 -2.09 -10.91 2.15
C GLU A 42 -3.35 -10.44 1.41
N ALA A 43 -4.15 -11.36 0.86
CA ALA A 43 -5.40 -11.02 0.19
C ALA A 43 -6.42 -10.44 1.17
N LYS A 44 -6.64 -11.09 2.30
CA LYS A 44 -7.60 -10.64 3.33
C LYS A 44 -7.21 -9.28 3.92
N ASN A 45 -5.94 -9.10 4.24
CA ASN A 45 -5.46 -7.86 4.86
C ASN A 45 -5.53 -6.68 3.90
N LEU A 46 -5.17 -6.87 2.63
CA LEU A 46 -5.28 -5.80 1.63
C LEU A 46 -6.74 -5.39 1.43
N ALA A 47 -7.65 -6.35 1.37
CA ALA A 47 -9.09 -6.07 1.31
C ALA A 47 -9.57 -5.25 2.52
N LYS A 48 -9.12 -5.61 3.73
CA LYS A 48 -9.43 -4.85 4.95
C LYS A 48 -8.90 -3.42 4.91
N ALA A 49 -7.70 -3.21 4.37
CA ALA A 49 -7.12 -1.88 4.22
C ALA A 49 -7.92 -1.02 3.24
N ILE A 50 -8.37 -1.59 2.12
CA ILE A 50 -9.24 -0.92 1.14
C ILE A 50 -10.58 -0.57 1.79
N GLU A 51 -11.21 -1.51 2.48
CA GLU A 51 -12.48 -1.29 3.19
C GLU A 51 -12.36 -0.25 4.29
N TYR A 52 -11.23 -0.24 5.01
CA TYR A 52 -10.97 0.79 6.00
C TYR A 52 -11.02 2.20 5.38
N LEU A 53 -10.34 2.40 4.25
CA LEU A 53 -10.35 3.67 3.55
C LEU A 53 -11.75 4.04 3.04
N ASP A 54 -12.49 3.08 2.51
CA ASP A 54 -13.84 3.31 2.00
C ASP A 54 -14.83 3.67 3.12
N ASN A 55 -14.66 3.09 4.30
CA ASN A 55 -15.50 3.36 5.47
C ASN A 55 -15.10 4.64 6.24
N ASN A 56 -13.95 5.21 5.95
CA ASN A 56 -13.43 6.42 6.59
C ASN A 56 -13.04 7.48 5.54
N PRO A 57 -14.02 7.96 4.73
CA PRO A 57 -13.73 8.84 3.60
C PRO A 57 -13.18 10.21 4.01
N ASP A 58 -13.48 10.66 5.22
CA ASP A 58 -13.09 11.98 5.74
C ASP A 58 -11.81 11.94 6.58
N GLU A 59 -11.19 10.78 6.76
CA GLU A 59 -9.95 10.68 7.53
C GLU A 59 -8.83 11.47 6.85
N PRO A 60 -8.16 12.40 7.56
CA PRO A 60 -7.09 13.20 6.97
C PRO A 60 -5.94 12.36 6.41
N PHE A 61 -5.35 12.84 5.32
CA PHE A 61 -4.16 12.23 4.71
C PHE A 61 -2.93 12.59 5.53
N THR A 62 -2.49 11.65 6.37
CA THR A 62 -1.41 11.84 7.35
C THR A 62 -0.43 10.68 7.34
N ALA A 63 0.74 10.87 7.92
CA ALA A 63 1.69 9.77 8.15
C ALA A 63 1.10 8.69 9.08
N GLU A 64 0.27 9.09 10.05
CA GLU A 64 -0.43 8.18 10.94
C GLU A 64 -1.42 7.28 10.17
N LEU A 65 -2.11 7.80 9.16
CA LEU A 65 -2.95 7.00 8.27
C LEU A 65 -2.12 5.96 7.53
N ILE A 66 -0.96 6.34 7.00
CA ILE A 66 -0.04 5.43 6.32
C ILE A 66 0.38 4.28 7.24
N LEU A 67 0.76 4.60 8.47
CA LEU A 67 1.14 3.59 9.47
C LEU A 67 -0.02 2.68 9.85
N LYS A 68 -1.22 3.22 9.96
CA LYS A 68 -2.44 2.44 10.24
C LYS A 68 -2.74 1.44 9.13
N LEU A 69 -2.68 1.87 7.87
CA LEU A 69 -2.87 0.99 6.72
C LEU A 69 -1.82 -0.12 6.69
N HIS A 70 -0.58 0.21 6.98
CA HIS A 70 0.51 -0.76 7.05
C HIS A 70 0.31 -1.76 8.19
N LYS A 71 -0.20 -1.30 9.33
CA LYS A 71 -0.57 -2.18 10.45
C LYS A 71 -1.61 -3.22 10.03
N ILE A 72 -2.67 -2.78 9.34
CA ILE A 72 -3.69 -3.68 8.81
C ILE A 72 -3.07 -4.67 7.82
N LEU A 73 -2.22 -4.18 6.92
CA LEU A 73 -1.64 -4.96 5.83
C LEU A 73 -0.76 -6.11 6.34
N LEU A 74 0.06 -5.88 7.36
CA LEU A 74 1.04 -6.86 7.85
C LEU A 74 0.64 -7.59 9.13
N THR A 75 -0.51 -7.33 9.70
CA THR A 75 -1.01 -8.07 10.87
C THR A 75 -1.11 -9.57 10.53
N ASP A 76 -0.62 -10.41 11.43
CA ASP A 76 -0.55 -11.88 11.27
C ASP A 76 0.38 -12.37 10.13
N ILE A 77 1.09 -11.45 9.48
CA ILE A 77 2.13 -11.78 8.49
C ILE A 77 3.51 -11.47 9.07
N ASN A 78 3.71 -10.27 9.58
CA ASN A 78 4.93 -9.82 10.24
C ASN A 78 4.57 -8.73 11.25
N ASP A 79 4.15 -9.15 12.44
CA ASP A 79 3.66 -8.23 13.48
C ASP A 79 4.74 -7.29 14.01
N ASP A 80 6.01 -7.71 13.99
CA ASP A 80 7.13 -6.85 14.42
C ASP A 80 7.34 -5.66 13.49
N ALA A 81 7.08 -5.82 12.20
CA ALA A 81 7.22 -4.77 11.18
C ALA A 81 5.92 -3.97 10.97
N ALA A 82 4.77 -4.53 11.36
CA ALA A 82 3.46 -3.96 11.08
C ALA A 82 3.26 -2.60 11.76
N GLY A 83 2.92 -1.59 10.96
CA GLY A 83 2.57 -0.26 11.48
C GLY A 83 3.75 0.58 11.95
N ARG A 84 4.96 0.29 11.50
CA ARG A 84 6.14 1.10 11.77
C ARG A 84 7.02 1.26 10.55
N PHE A 85 7.68 2.40 10.44
CA PHE A 85 8.73 2.59 9.45
C PHE A 85 9.96 1.78 9.83
N ARG A 86 10.75 1.38 8.84
CA ARG A 86 12.05 0.76 9.07
C ARG A 86 13.00 1.75 9.76
N SER A 87 13.90 1.25 10.59
CA SER A 87 14.81 2.04 11.42
C SER A 87 16.13 1.32 11.67
N GLY A 88 17.07 1.96 12.32
CA GLY A 88 18.34 1.36 12.69
C GLY A 88 19.15 0.88 11.47
N ASP A 89 19.40 -0.41 11.39
CA ASP A 89 20.14 -1.06 10.31
C ASP A 89 19.24 -1.72 9.24
N GLU A 90 17.95 -1.41 9.25
CA GLU A 90 16.97 -1.97 8.33
C GLU A 90 17.03 -1.30 6.95
N TRP A 91 18.12 -1.53 6.23
CA TRP A 91 18.28 -1.10 4.85
C TRP A 91 17.49 -2.00 3.91
N VAL A 92 16.89 -1.41 2.87
CA VAL A 92 16.13 -2.14 1.86
C VAL A 92 16.66 -1.84 0.47
N ARG A 93 16.61 -2.85 -0.41
CA ARG A 93 17.03 -2.76 -1.80
C ARG A 93 15.95 -3.35 -2.70
N VAL A 94 15.64 -2.66 -3.78
CA VAL A 94 14.75 -3.15 -4.83
C VAL A 94 15.51 -3.08 -6.16
N GLY A 95 15.97 -4.22 -6.67
CA GLY A 95 16.84 -4.25 -7.83
C GLY A 95 18.13 -3.49 -7.57
N THR A 96 18.39 -2.44 -8.33
CA THR A 96 19.56 -1.55 -8.17
C THR A 96 19.28 -0.35 -7.25
N HIS A 97 18.00 -0.09 -6.92
CA HIS A 97 17.62 1.02 -6.06
C HIS A 97 17.81 0.66 -4.59
N ILE A 98 18.42 1.56 -3.84
CA ILE A 98 18.51 1.49 -2.38
C ILE A 98 17.56 2.53 -1.80
N GLY A 99 16.66 2.11 -0.92
CA GLY A 99 15.77 3.02 -0.21
C GLY A 99 16.52 4.04 0.65
N ALA A 100 15.82 5.04 1.14
CA ALA A 100 16.41 6.09 1.98
C ALA A 100 17.08 5.49 3.23
N ASN A 101 18.05 6.22 3.76
CA ASN A 101 18.71 5.86 5.02
C ASN A 101 17.64 5.66 6.12
N PRO A 102 17.63 4.52 6.82
CA PRO A 102 16.63 4.23 7.87
C PRO A 102 16.48 5.32 8.92
N ASP A 103 17.58 6.01 9.26
CA ASP A 103 17.56 7.10 10.25
C ASP A 103 16.70 8.30 9.82
N PHE A 104 16.47 8.48 8.53
CA PHE A 104 15.73 9.63 7.98
C PHE A 104 14.34 9.30 7.45
N VAL A 105 13.96 8.02 7.41
CA VAL A 105 12.69 7.60 6.81
C VAL A 105 11.50 8.29 7.45
N ASN A 106 11.45 8.32 8.77
CA ASN A 106 10.34 8.94 9.51
C ASN A 106 10.18 10.42 9.12
N GLU A 107 11.25 11.19 9.17
CA GLU A 107 11.25 12.61 8.82
C GLU A 107 10.86 12.83 7.35
N LEU A 108 11.43 12.02 6.44
CA LEU A 108 11.16 12.13 5.01
C LEU A 108 9.68 11.88 4.68
N ILE A 109 9.05 10.90 5.32
CA ILE A 109 7.62 10.62 5.09
C ILE A 109 6.74 11.73 5.68
N TYR A 110 7.01 12.20 6.89
CA TYR A 110 6.27 13.33 7.46
C TYR A 110 6.38 14.58 6.60
N ASP A 111 7.57 14.90 6.10
CA ASP A 111 7.79 16.04 5.20
C ASP A 111 7.06 15.85 3.86
N LEU A 112 7.12 14.65 3.29
CA LEU A 112 6.44 14.33 2.03
C LEU A 112 4.91 14.53 2.13
N VAL A 113 4.32 14.05 3.22
CA VAL A 113 2.88 14.21 3.49
C VAL A 113 2.53 15.69 3.70
N LYS A 114 3.33 16.40 4.48
CA LYS A 114 3.14 17.83 4.72
C LYS A 114 3.20 18.63 3.43
N ASP A 115 4.22 18.40 2.60
CA ASP A 115 4.39 19.09 1.34
C ASP A 115 3.22 18.81 0.39
N TYR A 116 2.75 17.56 0.32
CA TYR A 116 1.57 17.20 -0.45
C TYR A 116 0.32 17.97 0.02
N ASN A 117 0.05 17.97 1.32
CA ASN A 117 -1.12 18.64 1.89
C ASN A 117 -1.08 20.16 1.72
N ASN A 118 0.11 20.76 1.76
CA ASN A 118 0.29 22.22 1.69
C ASN A 118 0.40 22.74 0.24
N ASN A 119 0.67 21.87 -0.74
CA ASN A 119 0.80 22.27 -2.13
C ASN A 119 -0.58 22.53 -2.74
N LYS A 120 -0.92 23.82 -2.93
CA LYS A 120 -2.17 24.28 -3.55
C LYS A 120 -1.96 24.82 -4.97
N GLU A 121 -0.72 24.89 -5.43
CA GLU A 121 -0.35 25.53 -6.71
C GLU A 121 -0.23 24.53 -7.86
N SER A 122 0.28 23.32 -7.59
CA SER A 122 0.47 22.31 -8.63
C SER A 122 -0.84 21.63 -9.02
N TYR A 123 -0.90 21.22 -10.27
CA TYR A 123 -2.00 20.40 -10.76
C TYR A 123 -2.06 19.08 -10.00
N PHE A 124 -3.27 18.67 -9.61
CA PHE A 124 -3.43 17.55 -8.66
C PHE A 124 -2.81 16.23 -9.14
N ILE A 125 -2.85 15.94 -10.46
CA ILE A 125 -2.23 14.73 -11.01
C ILE A 125 -0.71 14.77 -10.83
N GLU A 126 -0.08 15.93 -11.03
CA GLU A 126 1.35 16.10 -10.81
C GLU A 126 1.74 15.90 -9.35
N LYS A 127 0.93 16.44 -8.43
CA LYS A 127 1.12 16.24 -6.98
C LYS A 127 1.06 14.76 -6.60
N ILE A 128 0.05 14.06 -7.09
CA ILE A 128 -0.16 12.63 -6.80
C ILE A 128 0.98 11.82 -7.39
N ALA A 129 1.37 12.07 -8.64
CA ALA A 129 2.48 11.38 -9.29
C ALA A 129 3.81 11.61 -8.56
N HIS A 130 4.07 12.85 -8.15
CA HIS A 130 5.26 13.20 -7.37
C HIS A 130 5.29 12.49 -6.02
N PHE A 131 4.16 12.52 -5.29
CA PHE A 131 4.06 11.82 -4.01
C PHE A 131 4.34 10.32 -4.17
N HIS A 132 3.73 9.69 -5.18
CA HIS A 132 3.92 8.26 -5.42
C HIS A 132 5.38 7.94 -5.74
N ALA A 133 6.02 8.70 -6.63
CA ALA A 133 7.42 8.51 -6.98
C ALA A 133 8.35 8.67 -5.77
N GLU A 134 8.17 9.72 -4.97
CA GLU A 134 8.97 9.96 -3.78
C GLU A 134 8.72 8.90 -2.69
N PHE A 135 7.48 8.48 -2.50
CA PHE A 135 7.16 7.41 -1.57
C PHE A 135 7.89 6.11 -1.94
N GLU A 136 7.86 5.73 -3.22
CA GLU A 136 8.58 4.56 -3.72
C GLU A 136 10.11 4.72 -3.60
N ASN A 137 10.64 5.92 -3.81
CA ASN A 137 12.07 6.19 -3.64
C ASN A 137 12.51 6.06 -2.17
N ILE A 138 11.74 6.59 -1.25
CA ILE A 138 12.00 6.48 0.20
C ILE A 138 11.94 5.03 0.63
N HIS A 139 10.96 4.30 0.14
CA HIS A 139 10.72 2.89 0.46
C HIS A 139 10.66 2.68 1.97
N PRO A 140 9.63 3.23 2.65
CA PRO A 140 9.69 3.45 4.10
C PRO A 140 9.53 2.20 4.96
N PHE A 141 9.07 1.10 4.39
CA PHE A 141 8.79 -0.13 5.12
C PHE A 141 9.76 -1.26 4.74
N ILE A 142 9.88 -2.25 5.61
CA ILE A 142 10.63 -3.48 5.31
C ILE A 142 9.92 -4.26 4.20
N ASP A 143 8.58 -4.28 4.23
CA ASP A 143 7.72 -4.95 3.27
C ASP A 143 6.40 -4.19 3.13
N GLY A 144 5.71 -4.37 2.02
CA GLY A 144 4.41 -3.76 1.79
C GLY A 144 4.43 -2.36 1.15
N ASN A 145 5.59 -1.86 0.74
CA ASN A 145 5.73 -0.52 0.15
C ASN A 145 4.88 -0.33 -1.11
N GLY A 146 4.93 -1.26 -2.05
CA GLY A 146 4.18 -1.19 -3.30
C GLY A 146 2.67 -1.21 -3.07
N ARG A 147 2.19 -2.09 -2.21
CA ARG A 147 0.77 -2.19 -1.85
C ARG A 147 0.28 -0.93 -1.16
N ILE A 148 1.01 -0.42 -0.19
CA ILE A 148 0.69 0.86 0.47
C ILE A 148 0.73 2.00 -0.54
N GLY A 149 1.76 2.10 -1.37
CA GLY A 149 1.86 3.14 -2.40
C GLY A 149 0.63 3.17 -3.32
N ARG A 150 0.14 2.02 -3.76
CA ARG A 150 -1.08 1.93 -4.58
C ARG A 150 -2.36 2.28 -3.82
N LEU A 151 -2.46 1.92 -2.54
CA LEU A 151 -3.58 2.36 -1.68
C LEU A 151 -3.61 3.89 -1.54
N LEU A 152 -2.46 4.51 -1.30
CA LEU A 152 -2.35 5.96 -1.15
C LEU A 152 -2.67 6.68 -2.45
N LEU A 153 -2.20 6.17 -3.59
CA LEU A 153 -2.52 6.70 -4.91
C LEU A 153 -4.04 6.76 -5.12
N ASN A 154 -4.74 5.68 -4.84
CA ASN A 154 -6.19 5.62 -4.99
C ASN A 154 -6.92 6.50 -3.96
N ARG A 155 -6.40 6.61 -2.76
CA ARG A 155 -6.95 7.55 -1.77
C ARG A 155 -6.82 8.99 -2.23
N GLN A 156 -5.67 9.37 -2.77
CA GLN A 156 -5.43 10.71 -3.30
C GLN A 156 -6.35 11.03 -4.50
N LEU A 157 -6.54 10.06 -5.40
CA LEU A 157 -7.49 10.21 -6.51
C LEU A 157 -8.92 10.41 -5.99
N LYS A 158 -9.34 9.64 -5.01
CA LYS A 158 -10.68 9.75 -4.40
C LYS A 158 -10.90 11.12 -3.75
N MET A 159 -9.88 11.67 -3.09
CA MET A 159 -9.94 13.01 -2.50
C MET A 159 -10.20 14.11 -3.55
N GLU A 160 -9.83 13.87 -4.80
CA GLU A 160 -10.08 14.75 -5.95
C GLU A 160 -11.38 14.38 -6.71
N GLY A 161 -12.19 13.48 -6.16
CA GLY A 161 -13.45 13.05 -6.76
C GLY A 161 -13.29 12.10 -7.95
N LEU A 162 -12.11 11.48 -8.10
CA LEU A 162 -11.81 10.55 -9.18
C LEU A 162 -12.00 9.09 -8.75
N PRO A 163 -12.36 8.21 -9.68
CA PRO A 163 -12.45 6.79 -9.39
C PRO A 163 -11.06 6.19 -9.13
N PRO A 164 -10.99 5.06 -8.40
CA PRO A 164 -9.74 4.34 -8.26
C PRO A 164 -9.25 3.77 -9.59
N ILE A 165 -7.94 3.60 -9.70
CA ILE A 165 -7.32 2.90 -10.83
C ILE A 165 -6.80 1.54 -10.38
N ILE A 166 -6.79 0.60 -11.31
CA ILE A 166 -6.17 -0.71 -11.13
C ILE A 166 -4.92 -0.75 -12.01
N ILE A 167 -3.76 -0.87 -11.36
CA ILE A 167 -2.52 -1.13 -12.08
C ILE A 167 -2.48 -2.63 -12.34
N ALA A 168 -2.69 -3.01 -13.59
CA ALA A 168 -2.73 -4.41 -13.97
C ALA A 168 -1.35 -5.05 -13.87
N ASN A 169 -1.31 -6.27 -13.33
CA ASN A 169 -0.13 -7.11 -13.42
C ASN A 169 0.05 -7.55 -14.88
N LYS A 170 1.11 -7.10 -15.52
CA LYS A 170 1.49 -7.56 -16.85
C LYS A 170 2.39 -8.78 -16.71
N THR A 171 1.83 -9.92 -16.96
CA THR A 171 2.60 -11.14 -17.17
C THR A 171 3.26 -11.14 -18.55
#